data_57ca4f8a5534c51d7a1da1139d343e93
#
_entry.id   57ca4f8a5534c51d7a1da1139d343e93
#
_cell.length_a   1.000
_cell.length_b   1.000
_cell.length_c   1.000
_cell.angle_alpha   90.00
_cell.angle_beta   90.00
_cell.angle_gamma   90.00
#
_symmetry.space_group_name_H-M   'P 1'
#
loop_
_entity.id
_entity.type
_entity.pdbx_description
1 polymer ?
#
loop_
_entity_poly.entity_id
_entity_poly.type
_entity_poly.pdbx_seq_one_letter_code
_entity_poly.pdbx_strand_id
1 'polypeptide(L)'
;KYPNILVFSDAAAHVAKSMIQQVRANALQSKGMKWPDCFIAQPSGDYAGLFLEFKAESPYLVSNPCQLKKSDHVEAQYQTMKRLSERGYDWAFVWSVEQAIEITEKYLNQ
;
A
#
# COMPACT_ATOMS: atom_id res chain seq x y z
N LYS A 1 20.39 -1.00 -3.92
CA LYS A 1 20.39 -2.44 -3.98
C LYS A 1 19.59 -2.98 -5.18
N TYR A 2 18.49 -2.33 -5.50
CA TYR A 2 17.66 -2.69 -6.65
C TYR A 2 17.42 -1.47 -7.54
N PRO A 3 18.45 -0.99 -8.26
CA PRO A 3 18.38 0.30 -8.96
C PRO A 3 17.39 0.33 -10.14
N ASN A 4 17.03 -0.84 -10.67
CA ASN A 4 16.12 -0.92 -11.82
C ASN A 4 14.68 -1.20 -11.44
N ILE A 5 14.36 -1.28 -10.15
CA ILE A 5 13.00 -1.49 -9.67
C ILE A 5 12.28 -0.15 -9.62
N LEU A 6 11.09 -0.09 -10.20
CA LEU A 6 10.26 1.10 -10.17
C LEU A 6 9.44 1.13 -8.89
N VAL A 7 9.60 2.19 -8.12
CA VAL A 7 8.88 2.38 -6.86
C VAL A 7 8.12 3.71 -6.95
N PHE A 8 6.83 3.66 -6.67
CA PHE A 8 5.97 4.84 -6.63
C PHE A 8 5.46 5.03 -5.20
N SER A 9 5.62 6.22 -4.67
CA SER A 9 5.06 6.55 -3.37
C SER A 9 4.16 7.78 -3.50
N ASP A 10 3.20 7.89 -2.59
CA ASP A 10 2.27 9.02 -2.56
C ASP A 10 2.85 10.21 -1.79
N ALA A 11 4.15 10.43 -1.91
CA ALA A 11 4.80 11.60 -1.31
C ALA A 11 4.18 12.89 -1.84
N ALA A 12 3.70 12.88 -3.09
CA ALA A 12 3.01 14.01 -3.70
C ALA A 12 1.69 14.35 -3.02
N ALA A 13 1.12 13.45 -2.22
CA ALA A 13 -0.10 13.72 -1.45
C ALA A 13 0.08 14.89 -0.47
N HIS A 14 1.32 15.15 -0.07
CA HIS A 14 1.65 16.25 0.84
C HIS A 14 2.00 17.55 0.13
N VAL A 15 2.07 17.53 -1.19
CA VAL A 15 2.33 18.72 -1.98
C VAL A 15 1.01 19.44 -2.24
N ALA A 16 1.00 20.77 -2.06
CA ALA A 16 -0.18 21.58 -2.35
C ALA A 16 -0.55 21.45 -3.82
N LYS A 17 -1.76 20.97 -4.09
CA LYS A 17 -2.31 20.86 -5.44
C LYS A 17 -3.34 21.94 -5.66
N SER A 18 -3.48 22.41 -6.91
CA SER A 18 -4.59 23.28 -7.25
C SER A 18 -5.91 22.52 -7.08
N MET A 19 -7.01 23.26 -6.86
CA MET A 19 -8.33 22.67 -6.73
C MET A 19 -8.70 21.83 -7.96
N ILE A 20 -8.35 22.32 -9.16
CA ILE A 20 -8.64 21.63 -10.42
C ILE A 20 -7.88 20.30 -10.49
N GLN A 21 -6.60 20.31 -10.12
CA GLN A 21 -5.78 19.10 -10.10
C GLN A 21 -6.34 18.09 -9.10
N GLN A 22 -6.79 18.55 -7.94
CA GLN A 22 -7.38 17.68 -6.94
C GLN A 22 -8.68 17.03 -7.42
N VAL A 23 -9.55 17.82 -8.07
CA VAL A 23 -10.80 17.30 -8.63
C VAL A 23 -10.52 16.26 -9.71
N ARG A 24 -9.56 16.52 -10.61
CA ARG A 24 -9.18 15.58 -11.66
C ARG A 24 -8.60 14.30 -11.08
N ALA A 25 -7.74 14.40 -10.07
CA ALA A 25 -7.15 13.23 -9.42
C ALA A 25 -8.25 12.38 -8.77
N ASN A 26 -9.20 13.02 -8.07
CA ASN A 26 -10.31 12.30 -7.42
C ASN A 26 -11.22 11.61 -8.43
N ALA A 27 -11.43 12.23 -9.60
CA ALA A 27 -12.27 11.66 -10.65
C ALA A 27 -11.69 10.38 -11.24
N LEU A 28 -10.37 10.21 -11.18
CA LEU A 28 -9.70 9.01 -11.70
C LEU A 28 -9.62 7.88 -10.69
N GLN A 29 -9.93 8.16 -9.41
CA GLN A 29 -9.93 7.12 -8.38
C GLN A 29 -11.24 6.35 -8.38
N SER A 30 -11.16 5.06 -8.12
CA SER A 30 -12.36 4.25 -7.89
C SER A 30 -13.05 4.74 -6.62
N LYS A 31 -14.39 4.83 -6.69
CA LYS A 31 -15.19 5.28 -5.56
C LYS A 31 -14.97 4.37 -4.35
N GLY A 32 -14.72 4.99 -3.20
CA GLY A 32 -14.50 4.29 -1.94
C GLY A 32 -13.14 3.65 -1.77
N MET A 33 -12.24 3.81 -2.76
CA MET A 33 -10.89 3.30 -2.65
C MET A 33 -9.94 4.34 -2.07
N LYS A 34 -9.03 3.86 -1.22
CA LYS A 34 -7.90 4.63 -0.74
C LYS A 34 -6.63 4.04 -1.34
N TRP A 35 -5.94 4.84 -2.15
CA TRP A 35 -4.71 4.41 -2.79
C TRP A 35 -3.63 4.15 -1.74
N PRO A 36 -2.92 3.01 -1.79
CA PRO A 36 -1.83 2.73 -0.86
C PRO A 36 -0.67 3.72 -0.98
N ASP A 37 0.13 3.83 0.07
CA ASP A 37 1.23 4.81 0.16
C ASP A 37 2.38 4.52 -0.80
N CYS A 38 2.62 3.25 -1.13
CA CYS A 38 3.76 2.86 -1.93
C CYS A 38 3.40 1.70 -2.86
N PHE A 39 3.88 1.77 -4.09
CA PHE A 39 3.72 0.70 -5.07
C PHE A 39 5.07 0.33 -5.67
N ILE A 40 5.40 -0.96 -5.61
CA ILE A 40 6.58 -1.52 -6.25
C ILE A 40 6.13 -2.18 -7.54
N ALA A 41 6.44 -1.51 -8.66
CA ALA A 41 5.96 -1.89 -9.98
C ALA A 41 6.91 -2.92 -10.62
N GLN A 42 7.03 -4.06 -9.97
CA GLN A 42 7.88 -5.16 -10.41
C GLN A 42 7.15 -6.48 -10.22
N PRO A 43 6.83 -7.21 -11.29
CA PRO A 43 6.27 -8.54 -11.14
C PRO A 43 7.25 -9.48 -10.42
N SER A 44 6.74 -10.31 -9.54
CA SER A 44 7.53 -11.31 -8.84
C SER A 44 6.64 -12.46 -8.37
N GLY A 45 7.11 -13.69 -8.55
CA GLY A 45 6.27 -14.86 -8.29
C GLY A 45 5.00 -14.81 -9.13
N ASP A 46 3.86 -15.01 -8.52
CA ASP A 46 2.56 -14.94 -9.19
C ASP A 46 1.92 -13.54 -9.16
N TYR A 47 2.66 -12.54 -8.68
CA TYR A 47 2.13 -11.19 -8.47
C TYR A 47 2.64 -10.20 -9.51
N ALA A 48 1.78 -9.26 -9.87
CA ALA A 48 2.12 -8.19 -10.82
C ALA A 48 2.84 -7.01 -10.16
N GLY A 49 2.77 -6.88 -8.85
CA GLY A 49 3.38 -5.82 -8.08
C GLY A 49 3.08 -5.95 -6.60
N LEU A 50 3.69 -5.11 -5.80
CA LEU A 50 3.54 -5.09 -4.35
C LEU A 50 3.08 -3.70 -3.89
N PHE A 51 1.99 -3.66 -3.13
CA PHE A 51 1.51 -2.44 -2.47
C PHE A 51 1.87 -2.46 -0.99
N LEU A 52 2.34 -1.32 -0.48
CA LEU A 52 2.64 -1.14 0.94
C LEU A 52 1.84 0.02 1.49
N GLU A 53 1.25 -0.18 2.66
CA GLU A 53 0.58 0.86 3.42
C GLU A 53 1.33 1.09 4.72
N PHE A 54 1.83 2.31 4.92
CA PHE A 54 2.63 2.65 6.09
C PHE A 54 1.74 3.07 7.25
N LYS A 55 2.04 2.53 8.42
CA LYS A 55 1.36 2.83 9.68
C LYS A 55 2.38 3.32 10.71
N ALA A 56 1.96 4.22 11.59
CA ALA A 56 2.81 4.66 12.69
C ALA A 56 3.07 3.54 13.69
N GLU A 57 2.08 2.65 13.86
CA GLU A 57 2.18 1.46 14.70
C GLU A 57 1.41 0.31 14.06
N SER A 58 1.61 -0.91 14.56
CA SER A 58 0.93 -2.08 14.01
C SER A 58 -0.58 -1.91 14.03
N PRO A 59 -1.28 -2.14 12.89
CA PRO A 59 -2.74 -2.10 12.85
C PRO A 59 -3.38 -3.37 13.40
N TYR A 60 -2.59 -4.36 13.79
CA TYR A 60 -3.09 -5.63 14.29
C TYR A 60 -3.19 -5.63 15.81
N LEU A 61 -4.10 -6.46 16.35
CA LEU A 61 -4.27 -6.60 17.80
C LEU A 61 -3.04 -7.28 18.40
N VAL A 62 -2.61 -6.79 19.56
CA VAL A 62 -1.52 -7.43 20.31
C VAL A 62 -1.94 -8.84 20.76
N SER A 63 -3.18 -8.99 21.18
CA SER A 63 -3.72 -10.29 21.63
C SER A 63 -3.97 -11.27 20.48
N ASN A 64 -4.14 -10.77 19.25
CA ASN A 64 -4.37 -11.60 18.08
C ASN A 64 -3.75 -10.92 16.85
N PRO A 65 -2.49 -11.25 16.50
CA PRO A 65 -1.80 -10.60 15.38
C PRO A 65 -2.44 -10.83 14.01
N CYS A 66 -3.40 -11.73 13.89
CA CYS A 66 -4.12 -11.98 12.64
C CYS A 66 -5.37 -11.11 12.52
N GLN A 67 -5.72 -10.35 13.56
CA GLN A 67 -6.93 -9.52 13.59
C GLN A 67 -6.58 -8.05 13.67
N LEU A 68 -7.22 -7.24 12.80
CA LEU A 68 -7.03 -5.79 12.78
C LEU A 68 -7.72 -5.13 13.97
N LYS A 69 -7.11 -4.03 14.44
CA LYS A 69 -7.73 -3.14 15.42
C LYS A 69 -8.98 -2.52 14.79
N LYS A 70 -9.99 -2.26 15.62
CA LYS A 70 -11.21 -1.59 15.15
C LYS A 70 -10.89 -0.15 14.75
N SER A 71 -11.06 0.15 13.47
CA SER A 71 -10.86 1.48 12.89
C SER A 71 -11.49 1.49 11.51
N ASP A 72 -12.38 2.44 11.25
CA ASP A 72 -13.01 2.57 9.93
C ASP A 72 -11.96 2.86 8.85
N HIS A 73 -10.95 3.63 9.20
CA HIS A 73 -9.87 3.98 8.28
C HIS A 73 -9.03 2.75 7.90
N VAL A 74 -8.63 1.96 8.89
CA VAL A 74 -7.86 0.72 8.66
C VAL A 74 -8.71 -0.29 7.90
N GLU A 75 -9.99 -0.41 8.23
CA GLU A 75 -10.88 -1.32 7.52
C GLU A 75 -11.03 -0.94 6.05
N ALA A 76 -11.18 0.35 5.75
CA ALA A 76 -11.26 0.83 4.37
C ALA A 76 -9.96 0.52 3.60
N GLN A 77 -8.81 0.69 4.23
CA GLN A 77 -7.51 0.35 3.63
C GLN A 77 -7.40 -1.15 3.39
N TYR A 78 -7.84 -1.96 4.35
CA TYR A 78 -7.82 -3.41 4.21
C TYR A 78 -8.70 -3.87 3.04
N GLN A 79 -9.90 -3.30 2.89
CA GLN A 79 -10.78 -3.64 1.77
C GLN A 79 -10.15 -3.26 0.43
N THR A 80 -9.44 -2.14 0.37
CA THR A 80 -8.68 -1.76 -0.83
C THR A 80 -7.61 -2.82 -1.14
N MET A 81 -6.86 -3.25 -0.14
CA MET A 81 -5.81 -4.27 -0.31
C MET A 81 -6.39 -5.59 -0.78
N LYS A 82 -7.55 -5.99 -0.26
CA LYS A 82 -8.24 -7.21 -0.73
C LYS A 82 -8.61 -7.11 -2.21
N ARG A 83 -9.12 -5.96 -2.64
CA ARG A 83 -9.46 -5.74 -4.05
C ARG A 83 -8.23 -5.82 -4.95
N LEU A 84 -7.10 -5.31 -4.49
CA LEU A 84 -5.83 -5.40 -5.21
C LEU A 84 -5.33 -6.86 -5.27
N SER A 85 -5.46 -7.59 -4.17
CA SER A 85 -5.10 -9.00 -4.12
C SER A 85 -5.88 -9.83 -5.14
N GLU A 86 -7.17 -9.55 -5.29
CA GLU A 86 -8.02 -10.24 -6.27
C GLU A 86 -7.58 -9.97 -7.71
N ARG A 87 -6.80 -8.92 -7.94
CA ARG A 87 -6.30 -8.53 -9.26
C ARG A 87 -4.85 -8.92 -9.50
N GLY A 88 -4.30 -9.74 -8.63
CA GLY A 88 -2.96 -10.29 -8.82
C GLY A 88 -1.83 -9.47 -8.21
N TYR A 89 -2.13 -8.58 -7.27
CA TYR A 89 -1.12 -7.81 -6.55
C TYR A 89 -0.91 -8.36 -5.14
N ASP A 90 0.32 -8.32 -4.67
CA ASP A 90 0.63 -8.57 -3.26
C ASP A 90 0.53 -7.26 -2.47
N TRP A 91 0.42 -7.35 -1.16
CA TRP A 91 0.27 -6.18 -0.32
C TRP A 91 0.68 -6.46 1.11
N ALA A 92 1.01 -5.40 1.86
CA ALA A 92 1.27 -5.51 3.29
C ALA A 92 1.05 -4.15 3.98
N PHE A 93 0.62 -4.21 5.24
CA PHE A 93 0.78 -3.10 6.17
C PHE A 93 2.17 -3.16 6.74
N VAL A 94 2.85 -2.01 6.82
CA VAL A 94 4.19 -1.90 7.41
C VAL A 94 4.22 -0.75 8.41
N TRP A 95 4.96 -0.91 9.49
CA TRP A 95 5.05 0.09 10.53
C TRP A 95 6.49 0.36 10.98
N SER A 96 7.45 -0.06 10.17
CA SER A 96 8.85 0.35 10.29
C SER A 96 9.53 0.27 8.93
N VAL A 97 10.60 1.02 8.77
CA VAL A 97 11.40 1.00 7.53
C VAL A 97 12.04 -0.37 7.34
N GLU A 98 12.56 -0.95 8.41
CA GLU A 98 13.20 -2.28 8.37
C GLU A 98 12.22 -3.35 7.91
N GLN A 99 10.99 -3.30 8.39
CA GLN A 99 9.93 -4.22 7.98
C GLN A 99 9.59 -4.06 6.49
N ALA A 100 9.49 -2.81 6.03
CA ALA A 100 9.20 -2.53 4.63
C ALA A 100 10.29 -3.09 3.72
N ILE A 101 11.56 -2.93 4.11
CA ILE A 101 12.70 -3.47 3.36
C ILE A 101 12.65 -5.00 3.35
N GLU A 102 12.40 -5.61 4.48
CA GLU A 102 12.33 -7.07 4.60
C GLU A 102 11.23 -7.65 3.73
N ILE A 103 10.03 -7.09 3.79
CA ILE A 103 8.89 -7.54 2.98
C ILE A 103 9.17 -7.36 1.50
N THR A 104 9.76 -6.23 1.12
CA THR A 104 10.11 -5.95 -0.27
C THR A 104 11.15 -6.95 -0.79
N GLU A 105 12.17 -7.25 -0.01
CA GLU A 105 13.19 -8.22 -0.40
C GLU A 105 12.62 -9.63 -0.55
N LYS A 106 11.75 -10.05 0.37
CA LYS A 106 11.06 -11.34 0.25
C LYS A 106 10.20 -11.40 -1.00
N TYR A 107 9.50 -10.32 -1.29
CA TYR A 107 8.68 -10.23 -2.50
C TYR A 107 9.54 -10.38 -3.77
N LEU A 108 10.65 -9.64 -3.84
CA LEU A 108 11.51 -9.64 -5.03
C LEU A 108 12.27 -10.95 -5.25
N ASN A 109 12.42 -11.76 -4.21
CA ASN A 109 13.17 -13.00 -4.25
C ASN A 109 12.31 -14.26 -4.38
N GLN A 110 11.04 -14.08 -4.73
CA GLN A 110 10.15 -15.23 -4.98
C GLN A 110 10.53 -16.01 -6.22
#